data_a28d9478defc833705c315508593a4d9
#
_entry.id   a28d9478defc833705c315508593a4d9
#
_cell.length_a   1.000
_cell.length_b   1.000
_cell.length_c   1.000
_cell.angle_alpha   90.00
_cell.angle_beta   90.00
_cell.angle_gamma   90.00
#
_symmetry.space_group_name_H-M   'P 1'
#
loop_
_entity.id
_entity.type
_entity.pdbx_description
1 polymer ?
#
loop_
_entity_poly.entity_id
_entity_poly.type
_entity_poly.pdbx_seq_one_letter_code
_entity_poly.pdbx_strand_id
1 'polypeptide(L)'
;MIKAYVSQYDLRLFRFIFNFRRNSLLPLFFRIFSFLGDGYFYFLFLLYMYFSRPGDFRSALFVFLGAFAIEMPLYHLLKHSIRRIRPFNAHVDIDNMVLPIDEFSFPSGHTSAAFMMALVIGHFIPSIFPFLYLFALLVGISRIYLGVHYPSDILGGAAFGTGCALASIYLSSHLFG
;
A
#
# COMPACT_ATOMS: atom_id res chain seq x y z
N MET A 1 9.49 20.35 -12.45
CA MET A 1 9.66 18.91 -12.06
C MET A 1 10.39 18.85 -10.74
N ILE A 2 9.73 18.38 -9.69
CA ILE A 2 10.36 18.21 -8.37
C ILE A 2 11.09 16.86 -8.42
N LYS A 3 12.42 16.87 -8.60
CA LYS A 3 13.23 15.66 -8.38
C LYS A 3 13.17 15.33 -6.90
N ALA A 4 12.45 14.30 -6.52
CA ALA A 4 12.39 13.83 -5.14
C ALA A 4 13.78 13.33 -4.72
N TYR A 5 14.41 14.08 -3.85
CA TYR A 5 15.74 13.80 -3.33
C TYR A 5 15.66 12.61 -2.36
N VAL A 6 16.50 11.60 -2.56
CA VAL A 6 16.67 10.51 -1.59
C VAL A 6 17.51 11.05 -0.45
N SER A 7 16.93 11.21 0.75
CA SER A 7 17.70 11.65 1.91
C SER A 7 18.70 10.56 2.33
N GLN A 8 19.80 10.96 2.96
CA GLN A 8 20.77 10.00 3.49
C GLN A 8 20.17 9.06 4.55
N TYR A 9 19.18 9.56 5.31
CA TYR A 9 18.44 8.76 6.29
C TYR A 9 17.58 7.68 5.61
N ASP A 10 16.91 8.02 4.51
CA ASP A 10 16.09 7.12 3.72
C ASP A 10 16.95 5.97 3.15
N LEU A 11 18.12 6.29 2.61
CA LEU A 11 19.04 5.30 2.07
C LEU A 11 19.66 4.42 3.18
N ARG A 12 20.00 4.99 4.35
CA ARG A 12 20.54 4.22 5.49
C ARG A 12 19.53 3.21 6.00
N LEU A 13 18.28 3.64 6.22
CA LEU A 13 17.20 2.77 6.69
C LEU A 13 16.83 1.71 5.64
N PHE A 14 16.84 2.10 4.36
CA PHE A 14 16.67 1.16 3.25
C PHE A 14 17.73 0.05 3.31
N ARG A 15 19.03 0.42 3.35
CA ARG A 15 20.15 -0.53 3.40
C ARG A 15 20.11 -1.41 4.65
N PHE A 16 19.70 -0.89 5.78
CA PHE A 16 19.52 -1.65 7.00
C PHE A 16 18.52 -2.79 6.80
N ILE A 17 17.32 -2.51 6.28
CA ILE A 17 16.28 -3.52 6.02
C ILE A 17 16.70 -4.47 4.90
N PHE A 18 17.24 -3.93 3.81
CA PHE A 18 17.67 -4.69 2.64
C PHE A 18 18.78 -5.70 2.94
N ASN A 19 19.72 -5.38 3.81
CA ASN A 19 20.84 -6.24 4.18
C ASN A 19 20.47 -7.43 5.08
N PHE A 20 19.23 -7.46 5.64
CA PHE A 20 18.70 -8.65 6.33
C PHE A 20 18.48 -9.87 5.44
N ARG A 21 18.88 -9.83 4.18
CA ARG A 21 18.71 -10.91 3.17
C ARG A 21 19.45 -12.22 3.45
N ARG A 22 20.19 -12.31 4.55
CA ARG A 22 21.06 -13.47 4.86
C ARG A 22 20.32 -14.75 5.23
N ASN A 23 19.01 -14.71 5.51
CA ASN A 23 18.23 -15.89 5.90
C ASN A 23 17.42 -16.40 4.70
N SER A 24 17.45 -17.71 4.42
CA SER A 24 16.80 -18.34 3.26
C SER A 24 15.27 -18.25 3.26
N LEU A 25 14.64 -18.09 4.42
CA LEU A 25 13.17 -18.04 4.54
C LEU A 25 12.58 -16.62 4.44
N LEU A 26 13.35 -15.60 4.80
CA LEU A 26 12.87 -14.21 4.75
C LEU A 26 12.47 -13.73 3.36
N PRO A 27 13.19 -14.04 2.28
CA PRO A 27 12.77 -13.66 0.93
C PRO A 27 11.40 -14.24 0.55
N LEU A 28 11.15 -15.50 0.89
CA LEU A 28 9.85 -16.14 0.63
C LEU A 28 8.75 -15.46 1.46
N PHE A 29 8.98 -15.23 2.74
CA PHE A 29 8.05 -14.53 3.63
C PHE A 29 7.63 -13.17 3.05
N PHE A 30 8.59 -12.32 2.69
CA PHE A 30 8.29 -10.99 2.16
C PHE A 30 7.70 -11.02 0.74
N ARG A 31 8.03 -12.01 -0.09
CA ARG A 31 7.35 -12.21 -1.39
C ARG A 31 5.87 -12.55 -1.19
N ILE A 32 5.54 -13.39 -0.20
CA ILE A 32 4.15 -13.73 0.13
C ILE A 32 3.38 -12.44 0.53
N PHE A 33 3.92 -11.63 1.46
CA PHE A 33 3.27 -10.39 1.86
C PHE A 33 3.13 -9.39 0.71
N SER A 34 4.13 -9.30 -0.16
CA SER A 34 4.05 -8.47 -1.37
C SER A 34 2.93 -8.93 -2.29
N PHE A 35 2.83 -10.25 -2.56
CA PHE A 35 1.78 -10.84 -3.40
C PHE A 35 0.38 -10.67 -2.79
N LEU A 36 0.24 -10.87 -1.48
CA LEU A 36 -1.03 -10.63 -0.80
C LEU A 36 -1.46 -9.15 -0.86
N GLY A 37 -0.49 -8.23 -0.96
CA GLY A 37 -0.72 -6.80 -1.16
C GLY A 37 -1.13 -6.39 -2.58
N ASP A 38 -1.14 -7.32 -3.57
CA ASP A 38 -1.55 -7.03 -4.96
C ASP A 38 -3.06 -6.79 -5.13
N GLY A 39 -3.85 -7.00 -4.06
CA GLY A 39 -5.26 -6.61 -4.04
C GLY A 39 -6.26 -7.70 -4.40
N TYR A 40 -5.83 -8.89 -4.82
CA TYR A 40 -6.73 -10.00 -5.18
C TYR A 40 -7.70 -10.39 -4.07
N PHE A 41 -7.27 -10.25 -2.81
CA PHE A 41 -8.06 -10.62 -1.63
C PHE A 41 -9.04 -9.53 -1.18
N TYR A 42 -8.96 -8.31 -1.70
CA TYR A 42 -9.87 -7.24 -1.29
C TYR A 42 -11.30 -7.50 -1.77
N PHE A 43 -11.47 -8.23 -2.87
CA PHE A 43 -12.79 -8.66 -3.32
C PHE A 43 -13.47 -9.65 -2.37
N LEU A 44 -12.70 -10.43 -1.60
CA LEU A 44 -13.27 -11.33 -0.58
C LEU A 44 -13.99 -10.56 0.52
N PHE A 45 -13.54 -9.34 0.83
CA PHE A 45 -14.26 -8.46 1.74
C PHE A 45 -15.67 -8.11 1.23
N LEU A 46 -15.80 -7.72 -0.02
CA LEU A 46 -17.11 -7.43 -0.61
C LEU A 46 -18.00 -8.67 -0.65
N LEU A 47 -17.44 -9.83 -0.97
CA LEU A 47 -18.16 -11.10 -0.96
C LEU A 47 -18.65 -11.44 0.46
N TYR A 48 -17.80 -11.27 1.46
CA TYR A 48 -18.18 -11.43 2.86
C TYR A 48 -19.32 -10.48 3.26
N MET A 49 -19.22 -9.19 2.91
CA MET A 49 -20.26 -8.20 3.22
C MET A 49 -21.59 -8.56 2.56
N TYR A 50 -21.57 -9.01 1.31
CA TYR A 50 -22.77 -9.41 0.56
C TYR A 50 -23.51 -10.55 1.26
N PHE A 51 -22.80 -11.61 1.68
CA PHE A 51 -23.44 -12.80 2.27
C PHE A 51 -23.71 -12.69 3.77
N SER A 52 -22.80 -12.03 4.52
CA SER A 52 -22.87 -12.03 5.98
C SER A 52 -23.46 -10.76 6.57
N ARG A 53 -23.45 -9.65 5.83
CA ARG A 53 -23.94 -8.33 6.28
C ARG A 53 -24.67 -7.59 5.16
N PRO A 54 -25.79 -8.14 4.63
CA PRO A 54 -26.47 -7.55 3.47
C PRO A 54 -27.01 -6.14 3.74
N GLY A 55 -27.32 -5.77 4.99
CA GLY A 55 -27.73 -4.42 5.37
C GLY A 55 -26.63 -3.36 5.17
N ASP A 56 -25.37 -3.74 5.40
CA ASP A 56 -24.20 -2.84 5.29
C ASP A 56 -23.57 -2.92 3.90
N PHE A 57 -23.95 -3.87 3.05
CA PHE A 57 -23.28 -4.15 1.78
C PHE A 57 -23.23 -2.96 0.83
N ARG A 58 -24.34 -2.19 0.71
CA ARG A 58 -24.39 -1.03 -0.19
C ARG A 58 -23.39 0.04 0.23
N SER A 59 -23.33 0.34 1.52
CA SER A 59 -22.34 1.28 2.08
C SER A 59 -20.92 0.77 1.91
N ALA A 60 -20.67 -0.51 2.19
CA ALA A 60 -19.35 -1.13 2.01
C ALA A 60 -18.89 -1.09 0.54
N LEU A 61 -19.78 -1.40 -0.41
CA LEU A 61 -19.49 -1.30 -1.84
C LEU A 61 -19.17 0.13 -2.26
N PHE A 62 -19.96 1.11 -1.78
CA PHE A 62 -19.72 2.52 -2.10
C PHE A 62 -18.38 2.99 -1.55
N VAL A 63 -18.06 2.69 -0.27
CA VAL A 63 -16.78 3.07 0.35
C VAL A 63 -15.62 2.39 -0.38
N PHE A 64 -15.74 1.11 -0.72
CA PHE A 64 -14.73 0.36 -1.45
C PHE A 64 -14.44 0.99 -2.81
N LEU A 65 -15.46 1.13 -3.64
CA LEU A 65 -15.32 1.67 -5.00
C LEU A 65 -14.90 3.15 -4.97
N GLY A 66 -15.45 3.94 -4.04
CA GLY A 66 -15.11 5.35 -3.86
C GLY A 66 -13.64 5.54 -3.45
N ALA A 67 -13.12 4.70 -2.56
CA ALA A 67 -11.73 4.76 -2.16
C ALA A 67 -10.79 4.53 -3.35
N PHE A 68 -11.03 3.51 -4.18
CA PHE A 68 -10.26 3.27 -5.40
C PHE A 68 -10.48 4.34 -6.47
N ALA A 69 -11.69 4.87 -6.62
CA ALA A 69 -11.99 5.94 -7.56
C ALA A 69 -11.23 7.25 -7.22
N ILE A 70 -10.96 7.50 -5.94
CA ILE A 70 -10.12 8.60 -5.48
C ILE A 70 -8.64 8.25 -5.62
N GLU A 71 -8.24 7.05 -5.18
CA GLU A 71 -6.85 6.63 -5.08
C GLU A 71 -6.18 6.51 -6.45
N MET A 72 -6.77 5.81 -7.41
CA MET A 72 -6.13 5.49 -8.68
C MET A 72 -5.72 6.73 -9.49
N PRO A 73 -6.59 7.74 -9.76
CA PRO A 73 -6.19 8.91 -10.53
C PRO A 73 -5.16 9.78 -9.79
N LEU A 74 -5.31 9.95 -8.48
CA LEU A 74 -4.37 10.73 -7.67
C LEU A 74 -3.01 10.02 -7.54
N TYR A 75 -3.00 8.69 -7.43
CA TYR A 75 -1.78 7.89 -7.45
C TYR A 75 -0.98 8.10 -8.74
N HIS A 76 -1.63 7.99 -9.89
CA HIS A 76 -0.98 8.24 -11.18
C HIS A 76 -0.47 9.68 -11.30
N LEU A 77 -1.25 10.65 -10.86
CA LEU A 77 -0.86 12.06 -10.86
C LEU A 77 0.40 12.28 -10.00
N LEU A 78 0.40 11.80 -8.75
CA LEU A 78 1.55 11.93 -7.83
C LEU A 78 2.79 11.25 -8.40
N LYS A 79 2.65 10.04 -8.92
CA LYS A 79 3.74 9.26 -9.48
C LYS A 79 4.42 9.96 -10.66
N HIS A 80 3.65 10.47 -11.59
CA HIS A 80 4.18 11.16 -12.77
C HIS A 80 4.63 12.61 -12.49
N SER A 81 4.17 13.21 -11.40
CA SER A 81 4.65 14.54 -10.97
C SER A 81 5.99 14.46 -10.23
N ILE A 82 6.16 13.46 -9.36
CA ILE A 82 7.35 13.31 -8.50
C ILE A 82 8.48 12.58 -9.21
N ARG A 83 8.18 11.54 -9.98
CA ARG A 83 9.13 10.77 -10.82
C ARG A 83 10.39 10.30 -10.08
N ARG A 84 10.22 9.79 -8.86
CA ARG A 84 11.33 9.31 -8.05
C ARG A 84 11.89 8.00 -8.61
N ILE A 85 13.21 7.95 -8.83
CA ILE A 85 13.91 6.76 -9.32
C ILE A 85 13.91 5.67 -8.23
N ARG A 86 13.68 4.42 -8.61
CA ARG A 86 13.66 3.26 -7.69
C ARG A 86 15.07 2.91 -7.18
N PRO A 87 15.19 2.29 -5.97
CA PRO A 87 16.48 1.93 -5.39
C PRO A 87 17.38 1.14 -6.34
N PHE A 88 16.88 0.08 -6.98
CA PHE A 88 17.65 -0.78 -7.88
C PHE A 88 18.06 -0.09 -9.19
N ASN A 89 17.40 0.98 -9.61
CA ASN A 89 17.79 1.78 -10.76
C ASN A 89 18.76 2.92 -10.39
N ALA A 90 18.78 3.32 -9.11
CA ALA A 90 19.64 4.40 -8.62
C ALA A 90 20.99 3.91 -8.09
N HIS A 91 21.12 2.63 -7.71
CA HIS A 91 22.29 2.07 -7.06
C HIS A 91 22.62 0.70 -7.65
N VAL A 92 23.83 0.56 -8.20
CA VAL A 92 24.30 -0.69 -8.86
C VAL A 92 24.51 -1.88 -7.90
N ASP A 93 24.60 -1.60 -6.60
CA ASP A 93 24.76 -2.58 -5.54
C ASP A 93 23.43 -3.11 -4.98
N ILE A 94 22.30 -2.68 -5.56
CA ILE A 94 20.95 -3.05 -5.13
C ILE A 94 20.24 -3.85 -6.21
N ASP A 95 19.93 -5.11 -5.91
CA ASP A 95 19.11 -5.96 -6.76
C ASP A 95 17.64 -5.93 -6.34
N ASN A 96 16.73 -5.95 -7.29
CA ASN A 96 15.31 -6.16 -7.03
C ASN A 96 14.95 -7.64 -7.07
N MET A 97 14.12 -8.08 -6.13
CA MET A 97 13.63 -9.48 -6.07
C MET A 97 12.27 -9.67 -6.74
N VAL A 98 11.61 -8.58 -7.14
CA VAL A 98 10.32 -8.55 -7.84
C VAL A 98 10.35 -7.46 -8.90
N LEU A 99 9.68 -7.69 -10.03
CA LEU A 99 9.56 -6.69 -11.07
C LEU A 99 8.37 -5.76 -10.75
N PRO A 100 8.60 -4.46 -10.56
CA PRO A 100 7.50 -3.51 -10.41
C PRO A 100 6.81 -3.27 -11.76
N ILE A 101 5.50 -3.04 -11.72
CA ILE A 101 4.68 -2.77 -12.92
C ILE A 101 4.97 -1.37 -13.49
N ASP A 102 5.36 -0.43 -12.63
CA ASP A 102 5.58 0.96 -12.99
C ASP A 102 7.03 1.42 -12.76
N GLU A 103 7.42 2.51 -13.41
CA GLU A 103 8.80 3.01 -13.46
C GLU A 103 9.23 3.70 -12.16
N PHE A 104 8.35 4.50 -11.55
CA PHE A 104 8.70 5.39 -10.44
C PHE A 104 8.45 4.77 -9.06
N SER A 105 9.23 5.20 -8.04
CA SER A 105 9.13 4.62 -6.70
C SER A 105 8.08 5.28 -5.82
N PHE A 106 7.89 6.60 -5.90
CA PHE A 106 7.00 7.32 -4.98
C PHE A 106 5.62 7.63 -5.60
N PRO A 107 4.54 7.47 -4.83
CA PRO A 107 4.42 6.69 -3.60
C PRO A 107 4.36 5.18 -3.88
N SER A 108 4.48 4.33 -2.82
CA SER A 108 4.30 2.88 -2.96
C SER A 108 2.82 2.51 -3.13
N GLY A 109 2.44 1.99 -4.30
CA GLY A 109 1.05 1.60 -4.59
C GLY A 109 0.55 0.42 -3.73
N HIS A 110 1.37 -0.63 -3.54
CA HIS A 110 1.03 -1.75 -2.66
C HIS A 110 0.76 -1.29 -1.23
N THR A 111 1.60 -0.38 -0.71
CA THR A 111 1.41 0.17 0.63
C THR A 111 0.17 1.04 0.70
N SER A 112 -0.07 1.88 -0.31
CA SER A 112 -1.27 2.71 -0.42
C SER A 112 -2.53 1.85 -0.37
N ALA A 113 -2.64 0.86 -1.24
CA ALA A 113 -3.78 -0.05 -1.30
C ALA A 113 -3.96 -0.84 0.01
N ALA A 114 -2.86 -1.33 0.61
CA ALA A 114 -2.93 -2.11 1.85
C ALA A 114 -3.44 -1.27 3.04
N PHE A 115 -2.94 -0.04 3.23
CA PHE A 115 -3.40 0.86 4.29
C PHE A 115 -4.83 1.38 4.03
N MET A 116 -5.15 1.70 2.77
CA MET A 116 -6.51 2.08 2.38
C MET A 116 -7.49 0.97 2.73
N MET A 117 -7.21 -0.26 2.34
CA MET A 117 -8.10 -1.40 2.60
C MET A 117 -8.14 -1.82 4.06
N ALA A 118 -7.02 -1.69 4.80
CA ALA A 118 -7.03 -1.90 6.24
C ALA A 118 -8.03 -0.98 6.94
N LEU A 119 -8.10 0.29 6.54
CA LEU A 119 -9.04 1.26 7.10
C LEU A 119 -10.48 1.02 6.62
N VAL A 120 -10.69 0.74 5.33
CA VAL A 120 -12.03 0.42 4.78
C VAL A 120 -12.62 -0.81 5.45
N ILE A 121 -11.88 -1.92 5.51
CA ILE A 121 -12.36 -3.16 6.13
C ILE A 121 -12.55 -2.96 7.65
N GLY A 122 -11.59 -2.30 8.30
CA GLY A 122 -11.65 -2.01 9.74
C GLY A 122 -12.80 -1.11 10.15
N HIS A 123 -13.28 -0.24 9.26
CA HIS A 123 -14.47 0.58 9.48
C HIS A 123 -15.73 -0.29 9.66
N PHE A 124 -15.89 -1.34 8.83
CA PHE A 124 -17.04 -2.26 8.90
C PHE A 124 -16.84 -3.42 9.88
N ILE A 125 -15.58 -3.79 10.15
CA ILE A 125 -15.22 -4.92 11.02
C ILE A 125 -14.11 -4.47 12.01
N PRO A 126 -14.42 -3.63 13.01
CA PRO A 126 -13.42 -3.04 13.91
C PRO A 126 -12.58 -4.06 14.69
N SER A 127 -13.13 -5.25 14.96
CA SER A 127 -12.44 -6.30 15.73
C SER A 127 -11.16 -6.83 15.06
N ILE A 128 -11.06 -6.77 13.74
CA ILE A 128 -9.87 -7.24 13.01
C ILE A 128 -8.93 -6.11 12.58
N PHE A 129 -9.27 -4.84 12.88
CA PHE A 129 -8.48 -3.67 12.45
C PHE A 129 -7.00 -3.74 12.86
N PRO A 130 -6.60 -4.13 14.09
CA PRO A 130 -5.19 -4.22 14.45
C PRO A 130 -4.41 -5.21 13.58
N PHE A 131 -5.02 -6.33 13.20
CA PHE A 131 -4.40 -7.35 12.33
C PHE A 131 -4.26 -6.85 10.89
N LEU A 132 -5.25 -6.11 10.38
CA LEU A 132 -5.20 -5.49 9.06
C LEU A 132 -4.11 -4.43 8.98
N TYR A 133 -3.94 -3.65 10.04
CA TYR A 133 -2.90 -2.63 10.10
C TYR A 133 -1.50 -3.25 10.18
N LEU A 134 -1.32 -4.31 10.96
CA LEU A 134 -0.09 -5.10 10.99
C LEU A 134 0.22 -5.71 9.62
N PHE A 135 -0.80 -6.26 8.94
CA PHE A 135 -0.65 -6.75 7.58
C PHE A 135 -0.18 -5.66 6.62
N ALA A 136 -0.80 -4.47 6.65
CA ALA A 136 -0.42 -3.34 5.79
C ALA A 136 1.03 -2.87 6.06
N LEU A 137 1.48 -2.88 7.33
CA LEU A 137 2.87 -2.62 7.70
C LEU A 137 3.82 -3.66 7.10
N LEU A 138 3.47 -4.94 7.18
CA LEU A 138 4.28 -6.03 6.61
C LEU A 138 4.35 -5.94 5.09
N VAL A 139 3.25 -5.58 4.41
CA VAL A 139 3.25 -5.27 2.97
C VAL A 139 4.23 -4.12 2.69
N GLY A 140 4.16 -3.02 3.43
CA GLY A 140 5.07 -1.89 3.27
C GLY A 140 6.54 -2.29 3.46
N ILE A 141 6.88 -2.98 4.55
CA ILE A 141 8.25 -3.47 4.83
C ILE A 141 8.73 -4.41 3.73
N SER A 142 7.84 -5.27 3.20
CA SER A 142 8.18 -6.19 2.12
C SER A 142 8.72 -5.46 0.88
N ARG A 143 8.16 -4.27 0.56
CA ARG A 143 8.58 -3.49 -0.62
C ARG A 143 9.99 -2.91 -0.46
N ILE A 144 10.39 -2.57 0.78
CA ILE A 144 11.76 -2.14 1.08
C ILE A 144 12.72 -3.34 0.98
N TYR A 145 12.35 -4.45 1.64
CA TYR A 145 13.15 -5.67 1.66
C TYR A 145 13.40 -6.23 0.26
N LEU A 146 12.39 -6.18 -0.61
CA LEU A 146 12.48 -6.65 -2.00
C LEU A 146 13.23 -5.69 -2.94
N GLY A 147 13.73 -4.53 -2.44
CA GLY A 147 14.60 -3.63 -3.17
C GLY A 147 13.89 -2.63 -4.09
N VAL A 148 12.57 -2.49 -4.02
CA VAL A 148 11.77 -1.73 -4.99
C VAL A 148 11.30 -0.36 -4.52
N HIS A 149 11.31 -0.10 -3.20
CA HIS A 149 10.87 1.17 -2.60
C HIS A 149 11.76 1.62 -1.47
N TYR A 150 11.89 2.93 -1.28
CA TYR A 150 12.49 3.52 -0.09
C TYR A 150 11.50 3.60 1.07
N PRO A 151 11.98 3.70 2.34
CA PRO A 151 11.10 3.87 3.51
C PRO A 151 10.12 5.04 3.39
N SER A 152 10.55 6.18 2.84
CA SER A 152 9.67 7.34 2.64
C SER A 152 8.60 7.10 1.57
N ASP A 153 8.81 6.20 0.59
CA ASP A 153 7.76 5.79 -0.36
C ASP A 153 6.64 5.02 0.36
N ILE A 154 7.02 4.23 1.38
CA ILE A 154 6.09 3.48 2.22
C ILE A 154 5.28 4.43 3.09
N LEU A 155 5.94 5.39 3.77
CA LEU A 155 5.24 6.40 4.58
C LEU A 155 4.30 7.24 3.72
N GLY A 156 4.75 7.67 2.54
CA GLY A 156 3.93 8.40 1.58
C GLY A 156 2.73 7.58 1.10
N GLY A 157 2.94 6.29 0.78
CA GLY A 157 1.87 5.37 0.39
C GLY A 157 0.86 5.15 1.51
N ALA A 158 1.34 4.90 2.74
CA ALA A 158 0.48 4.71 3.91
C ALA A 158 -0.40 5.93 4.19
N ALA A 159 0.20 7.13 4.23
CA ALA A 159 -0.55 8.37 4.44
C ALA A 159 -1.56 8.63 3.32
N PHE A 160 -1.14 8.43 2.07
CA PHE A 160 -1.98 8.63 0.90
C PHE A 160 -3.18 7.67 0.86
N GLY A 161 -2.95 6.36 1.03
CA GLY A 161 -4.03 5.36 1.05
C GLY A 161 -5.00 5.57 2.22
N THR A 162 -4.47 5.90 3.41
CA THR A 162 -5.30 6.26 4.57
C THR A 162 -6.18 7.48 4.26
N GLY A 163 -5.61 8.53 3.64
CA GLY A 163 -6.36 9.72 3.24
C GLY A 163 -7.49 9.42 2.26
N CYS A 164 -7.25 8.57 1.25
CA CYS A 164 -8.27 8.15 0.29
C CYS A 164 -9.41 7.36 0.96
N ALA A 165 -9.09 6.45 1.89
CA ALA A 165 -10.09 5.71 2.65
C ALA A 165 -10.94 6.63 3.52
N LEU A 166 -10.33 7.55 4.27
CA LEU A 166 -11.04 8.53 5.10
C LEU A 166 -11.98 9.40 4.25
N ALA A 167 -11.52 9.88 3.09
CA ALA A 167 -12.32 10.68 2.19
C ALA A 167 -13.55 9.89 1.69
N SER A 168 -13.38 8.62 1.32
CA SER A 168 -14.48 7.78 0.85
C SER A 168 -15.48 7.44 1.97
N ILE A 169 -15.00 7.14 3.18
CA ILE A 169 -15.86 6.90 4.35
C ILE A 169 -16.67 8.17 4.68
N TYR A 170 -16.03 9.33 4.69
CA TYR A 170 -16.69 10.60 4.92
C TYR A 170 -17.79 10.89 3.90
N LEU A 171 -17.52 10.68 2.61
CA LEU A 171 -18.52 10.85 1.56
C LEU A 171 -19.70 9.87 1.71
N SER A 172 -19.41 8.61 2.09
CA SER A 172 -20.45 7.60 2.31
C SER A 172 -21.38 7.99 3.46
N SER A 173 -20.83 8.52 4.58
CA SER A 173 -21.64 8.93 5.73
C SER A 173 -22.59 10.10 5.42
N HIS A 174 -22.28 10.94 4.41
CA HIS A 174 -23.17 12.03 3.97
C HIS A 174 -24.22 11.58 2.95
N LEU A 175 -24.01 10.46 2.27
CA LEU A 175 -24.94 9.97 1.25
C LEU A 175 -25.91 8.90 1.78
N PHE A 176 -25.50 8.16 2.81
CA PHE A 176 -26.25 7.01 3.34
C PHE A 176 -26.55 7.10 4.86
N GLY A 177 -26.05 8.12 5.54
CA GLY A 177 -26.38 8.48 6.92
C GLY A 177 -27.42 9.56 6.93
#